data_d615307f2384949e43f07fddd925e365
#
_entry.id   d615307f2384949e43f07fddd925e365
#
_cell.length_a   1.000
_cell.length_b   1.000
_cell.length_c   1.000
_cell.angle_alpha   90.00
_cell.angle_beta   90.00
_cell.angle_gamma   90.00
#
_symmetry.space_group_name_H-M   'P 1'
#
loop_
_entity.id
_entity.type
_entity.pdbx_description
1 polymer ?
#
loop_
_entity_poly.entity_id
_entity_poly.type
_entity_poly.pdbx_seq_one_letter_code
_entity_poly.pdbx_strand_id
1 'polypeptide(L)'
;KNILNDMYSRDISKKVLAGITTRSRQGKFCGGTPPFGLMRDPEDKGHLIIDPETAPIIRKIYDYALDGLGCMRISKRLMEEKIPITHVKANTEFDANYYSWGGARISHILRNPFYKGAHLVFRTHQKGIRSNTYDIIPRDQWEVIEGCHEAIVTPEEWEQVQELIDRRPT
;
A
#
# COMPACT_ATOMS: atom_id res chain seq x y z
N LYS A 1 13.65 -31.35 -21.37
CA LYS A 1 13.13 -30.45 -20.29
C LYS A 1 12.87 -31.33 -19.08
N ASN A 2 13.48 -31.00 -17.95
CA ASN A 2 13.55 -31.88 -16.79
C ASN A 2 12.26 -31.70 -15.95
N ILE A 3 11.30 -32.61 -16.14
CA ILE A 3 9.99 -32.62 -15.45
C ILE A 3 10.17 -32.62 -13.92
N LEU A 4 11.19 -33.28 -13.42
CA LEU A 4 11.53 -33.33 -11.98
C LEU A 4 11.87 -31.94 -11.42
N ASN A 5 12.64 -31.13 -12.16
CA ASN A 5 12.97 -29.77 -11.74
C ASN A 5 11.75 -28.85 -11.74
N ASP A 6 10.81 -29.07 -12.66
CA ASP A 6 9.56 -28.31 -12.71
C ASP A 6 8.65 -28.67 -11.54
N MET A 7 8.55 -29.95 -11.17
CA MET A 7 7.79 -30.40 -10.01
C MET A 7 8.39 -29.85 -8.70
N TYR A 8 9.72 -29.93 -8.55
CA TYR A 8 10.43 -29.42 -7.37
C TYR A 8 10.25 -27.91 -7.19
N SER A 9 10.37 -27.14 -8.30
CA SER A 9 10.14 -25.68 -8.27
C SER A 9 8.71 -25.33 -7.89
N ARG A 10 7.72 -26.13 -8.31
CA ARG A 10 6.31 -25.96 -7.94
C ARG A 10 6.06 -26.20 -6.46
N ASP A 11 6.66 -27.23 -5.90
CA ASP A 11 6.50 -27.56 -4.48
C ASP A 11 7.15 -26.51 -3.58
N ILE A 12 8.33 -26.00 -3.94
CA ILE A 12 8.98 -24.90 -3.23
C ILE A 12 8.10 -23.65 -3.26
N SER A 13 7.59 -23.27 -4.44
CA SER A 13 6.72 -22.10 -4.59
C SER A 13 5.45 -22.20 -3.75
N LYS A 14 4.80 -23.36 -3.71
CA LYS A 14 3.62 -23.61 -2.86
C LYS A 14 3.95 -23.49 -1.37
N LYS A 15 5.07 -24.06 -0.91
CA LYS A 15 5.51 -23.97 0.49
C LYS A 15 5.81 -22.53 0.89
N VAL A 16 6.51 -21.78 0.02
CA VAL A 16 6.82 -20.36 0.26
C VAL A 16 5.51 -19.53 0.35
N LEU A 17 4.58 -19.71 -0.60
CA LEU A 17 3.28 -19.03 -0.57
C LEU A 17 2.49 -19.37 0.70
N ALA A 18 2.43 -20.64 1.09
CA ALA A 18 1.75 -21.05 2.32
C ALA A 18 2.37 -20.37 3.56
N GLY A 19 3.70 -20.30 3.64
CA GLY A 19 4.41 -19.62 4.71
C GLY A 19 4.14 -18.11 4.74
N ILE A 20 4.09 -17.45 3.57
CA ILE A 20 3.73 -16.03 3.45
C ILE A 20 2.28 -15.83 3.89
N THR A 21 1.35 -16.64 3.41
CA THR A 21 -0.07 -16.58 3.78
C THR A 21 -0.28 -16.69 5.28
N THR A 22 0.35 -17.69 5.91
CA THR A 22 0.24 -17.90 7.35
C THR A 22 0.74 -16.68 8.14
N ARG A 23 1.92 -16.14 7.78
CA ARG A 23 2.46 -14.96 8.45
C ARG A 23 1.61 -13.71 8.20
N SER A 24 1.11 -13.52 6.98
CA SER A 24 0.21 -12.41 6.66
C SER A 24 -1.09 -12.47 7.46
N ARG A 25 -1.67 -13.67 7.64
CA ARG A 25 -2.85 -13.88 8.48
C ARG A 25 -2.59 -13.64 9.98
N GLN A 26 -1.33 -13.72 10.40
CA GLN A 26 -0.89 -13.33 11.73
C GLN A 26 -0.63 -11.81 11.86
N GLY A 27 -1.00 -11.00 10.86
CA GLY A 27 -0.78 -9.57 10.82
C GLY A 27 0.66 -9.15 10.50
N LYS A 28 1.53 -10.09 10.10
CA LYS A 28 2.92 -9.78 9.78
C LYS A 28 3.05 -9.29 8.34
N PHE A 29 3.76 -8.18 8.16
CA PHE A 29 4.07 -7.64 6.85
C PHE A 29 5.12 -8.50 6.13
N CYS A 30 4.71 -9.12 5.04
CA CYS A 30 5.54 -10.00 4.22
C CYS A 30 5.93 -9.38 2.86
N GLY A 31 5.53 -8.14 2.58
CA GLY A 31 5.84 -7.43 1.35
C GLY A 31 7.31 -6.99 1.26
N GLY A 32 7.76 -6.54 0.10
CA GLY A 32 9.12 -6.00 -0.11
C GLY A 32 9.28 -4.63 0.54
N THR A 33 8.62 -3.62 -0.01
CA THR A 33 8.69 -2.22 0.46
C THR A 33 7.43 -1.89 1.25
N PRO A 34 7.56 -1.29 2.45
CA PRO A 34 6.42 -0.78 3.20
C PRO A 34 5.63 0.28 2.41
N PRO A 35 4.32 0.45 2.67
CA PRO A 35 3.58 1.58 2.15
C PRO A 35 4.18 2.91 2.61
N PHE A 36 4.09 3.93 1.75
CA PHE A 36 4.54 5.29 2.10
C PHE A 36 3.82 5.79 3.36
N GLY A 37 4.54 6.35 4.31
CA GLY A 37 4.01 6.72 5.64
C GLY A 37 4.23 5.65 6.71
N LEU A 38 4.67 4.46 6.32
CA LEU A 38 4.99 3.36 7.23
C LEU A 38 6.41 2.84 6.96
N MET A 39 7.05 2.33 8.00
CA MET A 39 8.36 1.70 7.92
C MET A 39 8.37 0.37 8.68
N ARG A 40 9.39 -0.44 8.43
CA ARG A 40 9.55 -1.68 9.21
C ARG A 40 10.10 -1.35 10.58
N ASP A 41 9.59 -2.04 11.59
CA ASP A 41 10.18 -2.02 12.92
C ASP A 41 11.62 -2.57 12.85
N PRO A 42 12.62 -1.84 13.35
CA PRO A 42 14.00 -2.33 13.41
C PRO A 42 14.16 -3.63 14.20
N GLU A 43 13.33 -3.85 15.23
CA GLU A 43 13.39 -5.03 16.12
C GLU A 43 12.57 -6.20 15.56
N ASP A 44 11.41 -5.95 14.94
CA ASP A 44 10.59 -6.98 14.24
C ASP A 44 10.29 -6.55 12.80
N LYS A 45 11.08 -7.03 11.85
CA LYS A 45 10.90 -6.74 10.42
C LYS A 45 9.54 -7.17 9.85
N GLY A 46 8.79 -7.99 10.59
CA GLY A 46 7.42 -8.38 10.25
C GLY A 46 6.37 -7.41 10.75
N HIS A 47 6.74 -6.43 11.60
CA HIS A 47 5.86 -5.40 12.11
C HIS A 47 6.08 -4.08 11.37
N LEU A 48 5.00 -3.30 11.20
CA LEU A 48 5.07 -1.96 10.63
C LEU A 48 4.87 -0.93 11.74
N ILE A 49 5.62 0.15 11.67
CA ILE A 49 5.51 1.31 12.54
C ILE A 49 5.32 2.56 11.69
N ILE A 50 4.82 3.62 12.30
CA ILE A 50 4.64 4.92 11.64
C ILE A 50 6.01 5.51 11.30
N ASP A 51 6.17 5.95 10.05
CA ASP A 51 7.34 6.71 9.62
C ASP A 51 7.12 8.19 9.93
N PRO A 52 7.88 8.78 10.89
CA PRO A 52 7.67 10.15 11.34
C PRO A 52 7.91 11.21 10.24
N GLU A 53 8.69 10.88 9.20
CA GLU A 53 8.97 11.80 8.11
C GLU A 53 7.83 11.84 7.08
N THR A 54 7.23 10.71 6.76
CA THR A 54 6.27 10.60 5.66
C THR A 54 4.81 10.40 6.10
N ALA A 55 4.56 9.94 7.32
CA ALA A 55 3.20 9.80 7.84
C ALA A 55 2.41 11.12 7.91
N PRO A 56 3.00 12.28 8.24
CA PRO A 56 2.30 13.56 8.18
C PRO A 56 1.77 13.91 6.79
N ILE A 57 2.44 13.42 5.73
CA ILE A 57 2.00 13.61 4.35
C ILE A 57 0.75 12.78 4.09
N ILE A 58 0.72 11.54 4.57
CA ILE A 58 -0.47 10.67 4.49
C ILE A 58 -1.64 11.31 5.24
N ARG A 59 -1.41 11.80 6.47
CA ARG A 59 -2.46 12.49 7.24
C ARG A 59 -3.03 13.67 6.45
N LYS A 60 -2.17 14.52 5.91
CA LYS A 60 -2.57 15.67 5.08
C LYS A 60 -3.41 15.24 3.85
N ILE A 61 -3.06 14.14 3.18
CA ILE A 61 -3.83 13.60 2.05
C ILE A 61 -5.25 13.22 2.50
N TYR A 62 -5.38 12.58 3.66
CA TYR A 62 -6.69 12.21 4.22
C TYR A 62 -7.49 13.43 4.64
N ASP A 63 -6.86 14.43 5.27
CA ASP A 63 -7.52 15.70 5.65
C ASP A 63 -8.10 16.39 4.41
N TYR A 64 -7.33 16.50 3.32
CA TYR A 64 -7.84 17.05 2.06
C TYR A 64 -8.99 16.24 1.46
N ALA A 65 -8.96 14.92 1.60
CA ALA A 65 -10.05 14.06 1.11
C ALA A 65 -11.32 14.26 1.95
N LEU A 66 -11.21 14.37 3.27
CA LEU A 66 -12.30 14.64 4.21
C LEU A 66 -12.89 16.04 3.98
N ASP A 67 -12.09 17.04 3.63
CA ASP A 67 -12.52 18.38 3.19
C ASP A 67 -13.23 18.36 1.83
N GLY A 68 -13.37 17.18 1.21
CA GLY A 68 -14.09 17.01 -0.04
C GLY A 68 -13.26 17.23 -1.30
N LEU A 69 -11.92 17.31 -1.25
CA LEU A 69 -11.08 17.40 -2.44
C LEU A 69 -11.02 16.06 -3.20
N GLY A 70 -11.08 16.10 -4.53
CA GLY A 70 -10.86 14.93 -5.39
C GLY A 70 -9.38 14.63 -5.57
N CYS A 71 -9.05 13.38 -5.95
CA CYS A 71 -7.67 12.91 -6.10
C CYS A 71 -6.79 13.82 -6.97
N MET A 72 -7.34 14.37 -8.05
CA MET A 72 -6.60 15.30 -8.94
C MET A 72 -6.32 16.65 -8.27
N ARG A 73 -7.27 17.16 -7.47
CA ARG A 73 -7.08 18.43 -6.74
C ARG A 73 -6.08 18.25 -5.61
N ILE A 74 -6.14 17.12 -4.88
CA ILE A 74 -5.15 16.76 -3.85
C ILE A 74 -3.76 16.68 -4.48
N SER A 75 -3.63 15.95 -5.59
CA SER A 75 -2.40 15.82 -6.36
C SER A 75 -1.79 17.19 -6.70
N LYS A 76 -2.61 18.08 -7.29
CA LYS A 76 -2.16 19.44 -7.67
C LYS A 76 -1.69 20.23 -6.46
N ARG A 77 -2.42 20.18 -5.34
CA ARG A 77 -2.10 20.91 -4.12
C ARG A 77 -0.78 20.44 -3.50
N LEU A 78 -0.54 19.12 -3.45
CA LEU A 78 0.73 18.56 -2.97
C LEU A 78 1.93 18.98 -3.84
N MET A 79 1.73 19.10 -5.16
CA MET A 79 2.76 19.61 -6.09
C MET A 79 3.03 21.10 -5.88
N GLU A 80 2.00 21.92 -5.69
CA GLU A 80 2.12 23.34 -5.38
C GLU A 80 2.86 23.60 -4.05
N GLU A 81 2.60 22.75 -3.06
CA GLU A 81 3.27 22.77 -1.75
C GLU A 81 4.68 22.15 -1.79
N LYS A 82 5.12 21.64 -2.95
CA LYS A 82 6.43 20.98 -3.14
C LYS A 82 6.67 19.84 -2.14
N ILE A 83 5.65 19.02 -1.92
CA ILE A 83 5.75 17.86 -1.04
C ILE A 83 6.37 16.69 -1.82
N PRO A 84 7.47 16.08 -1.34
CA PRO A 84 8.14 15.00 -2.05
C PRO A 84 7.31 13.72 -2.06
N ILE A 85 7.40 12.95 -3.16
CA ILE A 85 6.72 11.65 -3.30
C ILE A 85 7.51 10.47 -2.71
N THR A 86 8.71 10.71 -2.22
CA THR A 86 9.64 9.70 -1.69
C THR A 86 10.52 10.33 -0.61
N HIS A 87 10.93 9.51 0.36
CA HIS A 87 11.95 9.90 1.36
C HIS A 87 13.39 9.81 0.81
N VAL A 88 13.57 9.31 -0.40
CA VAL A 88 14.87 9.36 -1.06
C VAL A 88 15.12 10.81 -1.46
N LYS A 89 16.14 11.46 -0.88
CA LYS A 89 16.54 12.80 -1.28
C LYS A 89 16.85 12.80 -2.78
N ALA A 90 16.27 13.75 -3.50
CA ALA A 90 16.62 13.96 -4.89
C ALA A 90 18.14 14.20 -5.00
N ASN A 91 18.83 13.41 -5.81
CA ASN A 91 20.26 13.61 -6.06
C ASN A 91 20.55 14.92 -6.83
N THR A 92 19.50 15.56 -7.33
CA THR A 92 19.57 16.83 -8.03
C THR A 92 18.32 17.68 -7.72
N GLU A 93 18.47 18.99 -7.54
CA GLU A 93 17.38 19.97 -7.39
C GLU A 93 16.40 19.99 -8.57
N PHE A 94 16.62 19.19 -9.62
CA PHE A 94 15.92 19.20 -10.91
C PHE A 94 15.20 17.89 -11.25
N ASP A 95 14.98 16.97 -10.30
CA ASP A 95 14.13 15.83 -10.61
C ASP A 95 12.66 16.28 -10.65
N ALA A 96 12.16 16.59 -11.86
CA ALA A 96 10.78 17.00 -12.11
C ALA A 96 9.75 15.98 -11.58
N ASN A 97 10.17 14.73 -11.40
CA ASN A 97 9.35 13.66 -10.86
C ASN A 97 9.30 13.63 -9.32
N TYR A 98 10.24 14.32 -8.65
CA TYR A 98 10.36 14.29 -7.19
C TYR A 98 9.12 14.81 -6.46
N TYR A 99 8.40 15.76 -7.08
CA TYR A 99 7.15 16.33 -6.56
C TYR A 99 5.92 15.93 -7.40
N SER A 100 6.08 15.00 -8.34
CA SER A 100 5.02 14.65 -9.30
C SER A 100 4.02 13.68 -8.68
N TRP A 101 3.09 14.20 -7.90
CA TRP A 101 1.95 13.44 -7.42
C TRP A 101 0.95 13.18 -8.54
N GLY A 102 0.59 11.91 -8.78
CA GLY A 102 -0.47 11.55 -9.72
C GLY A 102 -1.79 11.24 -9.00
N GLY A 103 -2.93 11.60 -9.60
CA GLY A 103 -4.25 11.30 -9.02
C GLY A 103 -4.49 9.81 -8.77
N ALA A 104 -3.95 8.94 -9.62
CA ALA A 104 -3.99 7.49 -9.41
C ALA A 104 -3.24 7.07 -8.13
N ARG A 105 -2.08 7.67 -7.85
CA ARG A 105 -1.32 7.42 -6.61
C ARG A 105 -2.11 7.85 -5.38
N ILE A 106 -2.73 9.03 -5.43
CA ILE A 106 -3.62 9.51 -4.36
C ILE A 106 -4.78 8.53 -4.14
N SER A 107 -5.44 8.10 -5.20
CA SER A 107 -6.51 7.09 -5.11
C SER A 107 -6.02 5.78 -4.48
N HIS A 108 -4.82 5.31 -4.83
CA HIS A 108 -4.23 4.12 -4.22
C HIS A 108 -3.94 4.31 -2.72
N ILE A 109 -3.45 5.50 -2.31
CA ILE A 109 -3.22 5.83 -0.92
C ILE A 109 -4.55 5.83 -0.15
N LEU A 110 -5.53 6.61 -0.60
CA LEU A 110 -6.81 6.76 0.09
C LEU A 110 -7.59 5.44 0.24
N ARG A 111 -7.36 4.49 -0.66
CA ARG A 111 -8.03 3.18 -0.67
C ARG A 111 -7.24 2.08 0.03
N ASN A 112 -6.06 2.37 0.54
CA ASN A 112 -5.19 1.36 1.15
C ASN A 112 -5.54 1.14 2.63
N PRO A 113 -5.98 -0.07 3.04
CA PRO A 113 -6.39 -0.35 4.42
C PRO A 113 -5.23 -0.32 5.42
N PHE A 114 -3.96 -0.32 4.97
CA PHE A 114 -2.81 -0.19 5.86
C PHE A 114 -2.87 1.09 6.70
N TYR A 115 -3.42 2.18 6.17
CA TYR A 115 -3.45 3.46 6.90
C TYR A 115 -4.41 3.50 8.08
N LYS A 116 -5.40 2.59 8.12
CA LYS A 116 -6.26 2.37 9.30
C LYS A 116 -5.73 1.30 10.27
N GLY A 117 -4.47 0.88 10.12
CA GLY A 117 -3.85 -0.13 10.98
C GLY A 117 -4.15 -1.58 10.58
N ALA A 118 -4.75 -1.79 9.42
CA ALA A 118 -5.07 -3.12 8.91
C ALA A 118 -4.00 -3.65 7.97
N HIS A 119 -3.89 -4.97 7.86
CA HIS A 119 -3.00 -5.67 6.94
C HIS A 119 -3.80 -6.38 5.85
N LEU A 120 -3.33 -6.29 4.62
CA LEU A 120 -3.92 -6.96 3.48
C LEU A 120 -3.11 -8.20 3.11
N VAL A 121 -3.72 -9.38 3.13
CA VAL A 121 -3.00 -10.65 2.89
C VAL A 121 -2.50 -10.71 1.46
N PHE A 122 -3.38 -10.50 0.47
CA PHE A 122 -3.01 -10.42 -0.95
C PHE A 122 -3.87 -9.40 -1.70
N ARG A 123 -3.24 -8.65 -2.63
CA ARG A 123 -3.92 -7.80 -3.60
C ARG A 123 -3.96 -8.42 -5.00
N THR A 124 -3.03 -9.32 -5.25
CA THR A 124 -2.83 -9.92 -6.58
C THR A 124 -2.55 -11.41 -6.43
N HIS A 125 -2.98 -12.17 -7.42
CA HIS A 125 -2.67 -13.59 -7.57
C HIS A 125 -1.83 -13.79 -8.84
N GLN A 126 -0.71 -14.48 -8.74
CA GLN A 126 0.14 -14.79 -9.89
C GLN A 126 -0.53 -15.89 -10.73
N LYS A 127 -0.70 -15.67 -12.03
CA LYS A 127 -1.37 -16.64 -12.96
C LYS A 127 -0.67 -17.97 -13.12
N GLY A 128 0.59 -18.05 -12.76
CA GLY A 128 1.37 -19.30 -12.86
C GLY A 128 2.80 -19.11 -12.38
N ILE A 129 3.45 -20.18 -12.00
CA ILE A 129 4.77 -20.21 -11.33
C ILE A 129 5.89 -19.53 -12.12
N ARG A 130 5.76 -19.46 -13.45
CA ARG A 130 6.71 -18.79 -14.37
C ARG A 130 6.10 -17.60 -15.10
N SER A 131 4.89 -17.20 -14.70
CA SER A 131 4.20 -16.07 -15.32
C SER A 131 4.57 -14.78 -14.62
N ASN A 132 4.95 -13.77 -15.39
CA ASN A 132 5.08 -12.40 -14.88
C ASN A 132 3.74 -11.64 -14.89
N THR A 133 2.63 -12.36 -15.15
CA THR A 133 1.29 -11.79 -15.15
C THR A 133 0.57 -12.08 -13.84
N TYR A 134 -0.13 -11.07 -13.33
CA TYR A 134 -0.88 -11.11 -12.08
C TYR A 134 -2.34 -10.75 -12.34
N ASP A 135 -3.25 -11.48 -11.71
CA ASP A 135 -4.65 -11.06 -11.60
C ASP A 135 -4.82 -10.19 -10.37
N ILE A 136 -5.55 -9.10 -10.52
CA ILE A 136 -5.93 -8.24 -9.40
C ILE A 136 -7.12 -8.89 -8.70
N ILE A 137 -7.00 -9.10 -7.40
CA ILE A 137 -8.10 -9.61 -6.58
C ILE A 137 -9.10 -8.46 -6.39
N PRO A 138 -10.39 -8.65 -6.72
CA PRO A 138 -11.44 -7.68 -6.44
C PRO A 138 -11.49 -7.33 -4.95
N ARG A 139 -11.89 -6.08 -4.62
CA ARG A 139 -11.85 -5.59 -3.24
C ARG A 139 -12.77 -6.33 -2.29
N ASP A 140 -13.92 -6.76 -2.76
CA ASP A 140 -14.89 -7.57 -2.03
C ASP A 140 -14.34 -8.95 -1.62
N GLN A 141 -13.24 -9.38 -2.27
CA GLN A 141 -12.52 -10.63 -1.98
C GLN A 141 -11.23 -10.41 -1.19
N TRP A 142 -10.93 -9.19 -0.76
CA TRP A 142 -9.73 -8.93 0.01
C TRP A 142 -9.82 -9.52 1.42
N GLU A 143 -8.81 -10.27 1.81
CA GLU A 143 -8.64 -10.74 3.18
C GLU A 143 -7.86 -9.67 3.97
N VAL A 144 -8.57 -8.95 4.83
CA VAL A 144 -8.05 -7.83 5.63
C VAL A 144 -7.98 -8.27 7.09
N ILE A 145 -6.84 -8.08 7.72
CA ILE A 145 -6.60 -8.36 9.13
C ILE A 145 -6.47 -7.02 9.86
N GLU A 146 -7.37 -6.75 10.80
CA GLU A 146 -7.41 -5.48 11.54
C GLU A 146 -6.42 -5.48 12.72
N GLY A 147 -6.01 -4.28 13.14
CA GLY A 147 -5.21 -4.09 14.36
C GLY A 147 -3.79 -4.65 14.30
N CYS A 148 -3.16 -4.67 13.11
CA CYS A 148 -1.83 -5.24 12.92
C CYS A 148 -0.69 -4.27 13.27
N HIS A 149 -0.95 -2.96 13.28
CA HIS A 149 0.01 -1.90 13.57
C HIS A 149 -0.74 -0.60 13.93
N GLU A 150 0.00 0.39 14.37
CA GLU A 150 -0.56 1.71 14.69
C GLU A 150 -1.13 2.38 13.43
N ALA A 151 -2.34 2.93 13.56
CA ALA A 151 -3.06 3.57 12.47
C ALA A 151 -2.63 5.04 12.29
N ILE A 152 -2.45 5.50 11.04
CA ILE A 152 -2.22 6.92 10.73
C ILE A 152 -3.54 7.69 10.73
N VAL A 153 -4.64 7.01 10.36
CA VAL A 153 -6.00 7.56 10.34
C VAL A 153 -6.94 6.59 11.05
N THR A 154 -8.00 7.11 11.66
CA THR A 154 -8.96 6.23 12.33
C THR A 154 -9.74 5.37 11.32
N PRO A 155 -10.25 4.20 11.72
CA PRO A 155 -11.12 3.40 10.86
C PRO A 155 -12.32 4.18 10.33
N GLU A 156 -12.93 5.04 11.15
CA GLU A 156 -14.08 5.88 10.81
C GLU A 156 -13.73 6.90 9.73
N GLU A 157 -12.59 7.59 9.86
CA GLU A 157 -12.08 8.53 8.85
C GLU A 157 -11.79 7.80 7.53
N TRP A 158 -11.20 6.61 7.60
CA TRP A 158 -10.92 5.81 6.42
C TRP A 158 -12.21 5.42 5.69
N GLU A 159 -13.23 4.95 6.41
CA GLU A 159 -14.53 4.57 5.85
C GLU A 159 -15.25 5.78 5.24
N GLN A 160 -15.25 6.91 5.94
CA GLN A 160 -15.82 8.16 5.43
C GLN A 160 -15.17 8.58 4.09
N VAL A 161 -13.85 8.43 3.98
CA VAL A 161 -13.13 8.71 2.73
C VAL A 161 -13.52 7.72 1.63
N GLN A 162 -13.73 6.41 1.94
CA GLN A 162 -14.23 5.45 0.94
C GLN A 162 -15.60 5.89 0.39
N GLU A 163 -16.54 6.26 1.26
CA GLU A 163 -17.85 6.75 0.83
C GLU A 163 -17.74 8.00 -0.06
N LEU A 164 -16.88 8.95 0.31
CA LEU A 164 -16.67 10.18 -0.48
C LEU A 164 -16.08 9.88 -1.86
N ILE A 165 -15.21 8.88 -1.98
CA ILE A 165 -14.63 8.49 -3.27
C ILE A 165 -15.66 7.74 -4.13
N ASP A 166 -16.44 6.84 -3.53
CA ASP A 166 -17.38 5.99 -4.27
C ASP A 166 -18.65 6.73 -4.72
N ARG A 167 -19.02 7.81 -4.01
CA ARG A 167 -20.12 8.73 -4.43
C ARG A 167 -19.78 9.61 -5.63
N ARG A 168 -18.49 9.70 -6.03
CA ARG A 168 -18.10 10.55 -7.15
C ARG A 168 -18.27 9.79 -8.47
N PRO A 169 -19.02 10.35 -9.43
CA PRO A 169 -19.06 9.80 -10.78
C PRO A 169 -17.65 9.87 -11.39
N THR A 170 -17.30 8.80 -12.08
CA THR A 170 -16.01 8.63 -12.80
C THR A 170 -15.96 9.60 -13.98
#